data_ed74dc3cde355c0ec32f6cb71362cff4
#
_entry.id   ed74dc3cde355c0ec32f6cb71362cff4
#
_cell.length_a   1.000
_cell.length_b   1.000
_cell.length_c   1.000
_cell.angle_alpha   90.00
_cell.angle_beta   90.00
_cell.angle_gamma   90.00
#
_symmetry.space_group_name_H-M   'P 1'
#
loop_
_entity.id
_entity.type
_entity.pdbx_description
1 polymer ?
#
loop_
_entity_poly.entity_id
_entity_poly.type
_entity_poly.pdbx_seq_one_letter_code
_entity_poly.pdbx_strand_id
1 'polypeptide(L)'
;MTTTTDFLRIVIEAPNDDDLANLWKTITKENIICINIEQLLYYQFNKNTCLYELLGHSEFSEIVKTELKTYLMDLSKVNTDKRLSDLITKISNVAKAKKIGESCAYKLYNKEYNKKFYKKLESIKNVINFKNGYINLETGEFHKRIETDYFIKCLDYDYTNVIDEKIRDEIIKIFKQICNDDEEMFNFMMSYFSYCLTGETREQKSLFTIGLKASNGKSTGTKIFETCFREYSRKLTNAFFKENNESVHKEIAELKGIRYAYMEEYPKNCNLNVDLYKDLVDGNTITNKVMYGTTEEIQITFKINILSNHIPKFENDKGILRRGLMAELTNCFLDEHEYKKKKGTYLLDNTLLMKFNDEKYKQSFFNILLDYSKQYYKNGLLIFDDLKSGFKEICQENDKMASFIESMFIITDDPNDRIYKEHLVLLYNEKYNLRKDWQTLITDVKKCGLIFKSGERTIYNGKSERGVIIGIKERSIDDDDEVINKLYPSIQKKDNQDENEMKLLRKKIEELEFLLKDKDEEIKRLSKPKEEIKKVVIEDVKEEIIDNNEEKETAILNDYIKQLRQERKKEEKKEEKKEEVIEKVVKEKKEKKRKERKERQERKKERRGN
;
A
#
# COMPACT_ATOMS: atom_id res chain seq x y z
N MET A 1 55.66 -18.88 -4.87
CA MET A 1 54.68 -19.78 -4.21
C MET A 1 55.37 -20.31 -2.96
N THR A 2 55.01 -19.81 -1.78
CA THR A 2 55.45 -20.35 -0.49
C THR A 2 54.90 -21.76 -0.37
N THR A 3 55.74 -22.74 -0.13
CA THR A 3 55.31 -24.12 0.03
C THR A 3 54.45 -24.26 1.30
N THR A 4 53.52 -25.22 1.33
CA THR A 4 52.67 -25.51 2.50
C THR A 4 53.52 -25.68 3.78
N THR A 5 54.77 -26.12 3.64
CA THR A 5 55.74 -26.32 4.72
C THR A 5 56.30 -25.01 5.29
N ASP A 6 56.56 -24.01 4.45
CA ASP A 6 57.02 -22.68 4.89
C ASP A 6 55.89 -21.92 5.63
N PHE A 7 54.66 -22.12 5.16
CA PHE A 7 53.48 -21.51 5.77
C PHE A 7 53.19 -22.11 7.16
N LEU A 8 53.31 -23.41 7.32
CA LEU A 8 53.19 -24.10 8.61
C LEU A 8 54.26 -23.65 9.62
N ARG A 9 55.46 -23.35 9.16
CA ARG A 9 56.54 -22.86 10.02
C ARG A 9 56.22 -21.49 10.61
N ILE A 10 55.70 -20.56 9.81
CA ILE A 10 55.24 -19.23 10.26
C ILE A 10 54.08 -19.34 11.27
N VAL A 11 53.12 -20.24 11.01
CA VAL A 11 51.96 -20.46 11.89
C VAL A 11 52.35 -21.08 13.24
N ILE A 12 53.45 -21.83 13.32
CA ILE A 12 53.90 -22.47 14.55
C ILE A 12 54.80 -21.54 15.40
N GLU A 13 55.51 -20.61 14.78
CA GLU A 13 56.54 -19.78 15.47
C GLU A 13 56.00 -18.56 16.25
N ALA A 14 54.83 -18.07 16.08
CA ALA A 14 54.05 -17.06 16.80
C ALA A 14 53.10 -16.29 15.82
N PRO A 15 52.02 -16.90 15.35
CA PRO A 15 51.20 -16.31 14.32
C PRO A 15 50.46 -15.10 14.85
N ASN A 16 50.44 -14.03 14.05
CA ASN A 16 49.51 -12.92 14.23
C ASN A 16 48.13 -13.23 13.61
N ASP A 17 47.20 -12.32 13.74
CA ASP A 17 45.81 -12.53 13.22
C ASP A 17 45.78 -12.59 11.69
N ASP A 18 46.69 -11.89 10.99
CA ASP A 18 46.80 -11.91 9.54
C ASP A 18 47.35 -13.23 9.00
N ASP A 19 48.31 -13.81 9.70
CA ASP A 19 48.87 -15.15 9.37
C ASP A 19 47.80 -16.23 9.48
N LEU A 20 46.98 -16.17 10.53
CA LEU A 20 45.86 -17.09 10.73
C LEU A 20 44.75 -16.87 9.70
N ALA A 21 44.51 -15.63 9.29
CA ALA A 21 43.57 -15.32 8.22
C ALA A 21 44.06 -15.85 6.85
N ASN A 22 45.37 -15.75 6.57
CA ASN A 22 45.94 -16.34 5.36
C ASN A 22 45.89 -17.87 5.36
N LEU A 23 46.13 -18.51 6.51
CA LEU A 23 45.95 -19.95 6.67
C LEU A 23 44.51 -20.33 6.42
N TRP A 24 43.56 -19.67 7.08
CA TRP A 24 42.15 -19.95 6.89
C TRP A 24 41.73 -19.83 5.43
N LYS A 25 42.14 -18.79 4.72
CA LYS A 25 41.84 -18.61 3.30
C LYS A 25 42.38 -19.74 2.41
N THR A 26 43.44 -20.40 2.85
CA THR A 26 44.02 -21.51 2.11
C THR A 26 43.31 -22.84 2.36
N ILE A 27 42.77 -23.04 3.57
CA ILE A 27 42.13 -24.28 3.98
C ILE A 27 40.62 -24.30 3.78
N THR A 28 39.97 -23.11 3.80
CA THR A 28 38.52 -23.04 3.70
C THR A 28 38.00 -23.57 2.36
N LYS A 29 36.94 -24.35 2.44
CA LYS A 29 36.19 -24.85 1.29
C LYS A 29 34.84 -24.15 1.12
N GLU A 30 34.58 -23.19 2.01
CA GLU A 30 33.33 -22.44 2.00
C GLU A 30 33.39 -21.29 0.99
N ASN A 31 32.30 -21.08 0.27
CA ASN A 31 32.17 -19.94 -0.62
C ASN A 31 31.56 -18.79 0.18
N ILE A 32 32.43 -17.98 0.78
CA ILE A 32 32.04 -16.81 1.60
C ILE A 32 32.52 -15.53 0.93
N ILE A 33 31.65 -14.56 0.82
CA ILE A 33 31.90 -13.26 0.20
C ILE A 33 31.66 -12.18 1.22
N CYS A 34 32.70 -11.39 1.54
CA CYS A 34 32.53 -10.21 2.40
C CYS A 34 31.98 -9.06 1.56
N ILE A 35 30.71 -8.72 1.78
CA ILE A 35 30.00 -7.68 1.00
C ILE A 35 30.20 -6.28 1.57
N ASN A 36 30.34 -6.15 2.88
CA ASN A 36 30.54 -4.88 3.55
C ASN A 36 31.63 -5.03 4.62
N ILE A 37 32.75 -4.34 4.42
CA ILE A 37 33.92 -4.43 5.31
C ILE A 37 33.74 -3.61 6.60
N GLU A 38 32.95 -2.52 6.56
CA GLU A 38 32.71 -1.65 7.71
C GLU A 38 31.70 -2.29 8.69
N GLN A 39 30.69 -2.94 8.15
CA GLN A 39 29.67 -3.63 8.93
C GLN A 39 29.97 -5.09 9.18
N LEU A 40 31.03 -5.61 8.57
CA LEU A 40 31.45 -7.03 8.63
C LEU A 40 30.28 -7.97 8.28
N LEU A 41 29.68 -7.73 7.09
CA LEU A 41 28.60 -8.53 6.55
C LEU A 41 29.08 -9.43 5.42
N TYR A 42 28.57 -10.65 5.40
CA TYR A 42 28.99 -11.68 4.47
C TYR A 42 27.80 -12.41 3.85
N TYR A 43 27.99 -12.97 2.66
CA TYR A 43 27.13 -14.02 2.12
C TYR A 43 27.91 -15.34 2.08
N GLN A 44 27.27 -16.40 2.56
CA GLN A 44 27.76 -17.78 2.42
C GLN A 44 26.83 -18.57 1.51
N PHE A 45 27.40 -19.31 0.58
CA PHE A 45 26.62 -20.28 -0.20
C PHE A 45 26.38 -21.55 0.60
N ASN A 46 25.13 -21.86 0.91
CA ASN A 46 24.73 -23.08 1.59
C ASN A 46 24.52 -24.19 0.55
N LYS A 47 25.39 -25.19 0.56
CA LYS A 47 25.36 -26.32 -0.40
C LYS A 47 24.11 -27.21 -0.25
N ASN A 48 23.47 -27.25 0.91
CA ASN A 48 22.27 -28.06 1.14
C ASN A 48 21.03 -27.40 0.57
N THR A 49 20.87 -26.08 0.76
CA THR A 49 19.74 -25.30 0.29
C THR A 49 19.97 -24.72 -1.11
N CYS A 50 21.22 -24.66 -1.56
CA CYS A 50 21.68 -23.95 -2.75
C CYS A 50 21.23 -22.48 -2.75
N LEU A 51 21.29 -21.82 -1.60
CA LEU A 51 20.98 -20.41 -1.40
C LEU A 51 22.20 -19.67 -0.84
N TYR A 52 22.27 -18.38 -1.11
CA TYR A 52 23.20 -17.50 -0.43
C TYR A 52 22.54 -16.95 0.84
N GLU A 53 23.15 -17.21 1.98
CA GLU A 53 22.65 -16.81 3.31
C GLU A 53 23.48 -15.65 3.84
N LEU A 54 22.84 -14.66 4.44
CA LEU A 54 23.49 -13.50 5.03
C LEU A 54 24.04 -13.91 6.40
N LEU A 55 25.34 -13.64 6.62
CA LEU A 55 26.02 -13.89 7.89
C LEU A 55 26.48 -12.60 8.53
N GLY A 56 26.27 -12.49 9.83
CA GLY A 56 26.89 -11.47 10.67
C GLY A 56 28.32 -11.84 11.07
N HIS A 57 29.07 -10.86 11.58
CA HIS A 57 30.48 -11.05 11.98
C HIS A 57 30.66 -12.15 13.04
N SER A 58 29.76 -12.29 13.98
CA SER A 58 29.85 -13.31 15.03
C SER A 58 29.75 -14.73 14.46
N GLU A 59 28.81 -14.95 13.54
CA GLU A 59 28.61 -16.24 12.87
C GLU A 59 29.79 -16.58 11.97
N PHE A 60 30.23 -15.61 11.18
CA PHE A 60 31.44 -15.77 10.35
C PHE A 60 32.67 -16.10 11.17
N SER A 61 32.89 -15.40 12.29
CA SER A 61 34.05 -15.64 13.18
C SER A 61 34.02 -17.04 13.80
N GLU A 62 32.81 -17.58 14.06
CA GLU A 62 32.64 -18.95 14.57
C GLU A 62 33.01 -20.00 13.51
N ILE A 63 32.65 -19.74 12.24
CA ILE A 63 33.06 -20.60 11.11
C ILE A 63 34.57 -20.60 10.99
N VAL A 64 35.21 -19.43 10.96
CA VAL A 64 36.66 -19.28 10.89
C VAL A 64 37.35 -20.03 12.03
N LYS A 65 36.89 -19.83 13.27
CA LYS A 65 37.38 -20.51 14.45
C LYS A 65 37.28 -22.04 14.32
N THR A 66 36.13 -22.53 13.92
CA THR A 66 35.88 -23.97 13.82
C THR A 66 36.74 -24.64 12.78
N GLU A 67 36.88 -24.05 11.59
CA GLU A 67 37.72 -24.59 10.52
C GLU A 67 39.19 -24.56 10.87
N LEU A 68 39.69 -23.43 11.41
CA LEU A 68 41.08 -23.34 11.88
C LEU A 68 41.39 -24.35 13.00
N LYS A 69 40.47 -24.46 13.97
CA LYS A 69 40.63 -25.41 15.08
C LYS A 69 40.66 -26.86 14.59
N THR A 70 39.77 -27.23 13.70
CA THR A 70 39.73 -28.58 13.12
C THR A 70 41.00 -28.89 12.38
N TYR A 71 41.46 -27.98 11.52
CA TYR A 71 42.71 -28.14 10.78
C TYR A 71 43.94 -28.28 11.69
N LEU A 72 44.07 -27.43 12.72
CA LEU A 72 45.20 -27.48 13.67
C LEU A 72 45.12 -28.72 14.57
N MET A 73 43.95 -29.21 14.93
CA MET A 73 43.76 -30.48 15.63
C MET A 73 44.21 -31.68 14.79
N ASP A 74 43.91 -31.68 13.51
CA ASP A 74 44.33 -32.73 12.61
C ASP A 74 45.87 -32.69 12.41
N LEU A 75 46.46 -31.52 12.33
CA LEU A 75 47.92 -31.34 12.33
C LEU A 75 48.57 -31.82 13.63
N SER A 76 47.94 -31.60 14.79
CA SER A 76 48.49 -32.01 16.09
C SER A 76 48.51 -33.53 16.29
N LYS A 77 47.74 -34.29 15.50
CA LYS A 77 47.79 -35.76 15.48
C LYS A 77 49.09 -36.29 14.84
N VAL A 78 49.67 -35.50 13.94
CA VAL A 78 50.87 -35.86 13.18
C VAL A 78 52.11 -35.13 13.72
N ASN A 79 51.93 -33.96 14.33
CA ASN A 79 52.99 -33.11 14.85
C ASN A 79 52.73 -32.82 16.35
N THR A 80 53.57 -33.30 17.22
CA THR A 80 53.46 -33.21 18.69
C THR A 80 54.01 -31.90 19.28
N ASP A 81 54.19 -30.85 18.45
CA ASP A 81 54.65 -29.55 18.92
C ASP A 81 53.65 -28.91 19.91
N LYS A 82 54.10 -28.66 21.14
CA LYS A 82 53.27 -28.06 22.21
C LYS A 82 52.66 -26.70 21.80
N ARG A 83 53.36 -25.95 20.94
CA ARG A 83 52.88 -24.66 20.41
C ARG A 83 51.55 -24.78 19.66
N LEU A 84 51.27 -25.92 19.02
CA LEU A 84 49.97 -26.18 18.36
C LEU A 84 48.83 -26.25 19.36
N SER A 85 49.01 -26.90 20.51
CA SER A 85 47.98 -26.99 21.55
C SER A 85 47.68 -25.63 22.18
N ASP A 86 48.75 -24.83 22.41
CA ASP A 86 48.60 -23.45 22.91
C ASP A 86 47.87 -22.56 21.89
N LEU A 87 48.16 -22.70 20.61
CA LEU A 87 47.48 -21.97 19.53
C LEU A 87 45.98 -22.36 19.42
N ILE A 88 45.68 -23.65 19.48
CA ILE A 88 44.28 -24.14 19.49
C ILE A 88 43.51 -23.52 20.66
N THR A 89 44.15 -23.46 21.84
CA THR A 89 43.54 -22.83 23.02
C THR A 89 43.33 -21.34 22.83
N LYS A 90 44.28 -20.62 22.26
CA LYS A 90 44.16 -19.18 21.97
C LYS A 90 43.05 -18.89 20.96
N ILE A 91 42.94 -19.65 19.86
CA ILE A 91 41.91 -19.48 18.82
C ILE A 91 40.52 -19.80 19.38
N SER A 92 40.42 -20.70 20.36
CA SER A 92 39.17 -21.02 21.03
C SER A 92 38.56 -19.83 21.80
N ASN A 93 39.34 -18.79 22.10
CA ASN A 93 38.87 -17.56 22.72
C ASN A 93 38.03 -16.74 21.73
N VAL A 94 36.81 -16.33 22.13
CA VAL A 94 35.85 -15.60 21.29
C VAL A 94 36.40 -14.27 20.80
N ALA A 95 37.08 -13.51 21.66
CA ALA A 95 37.66 -12.22 21.29
C ALA A 95 38.78 -12.37 20.26
N LYS A 96 39.62 -13.43 20.38
CA LYS A 96 40.65 -13.74 19.40
C LYS A 96 40.05 -14.19 18.07
N ALA A 97 39.02 -15.04 18.10
CA ALA A 97 38.29 -15.48 16.91
C ALA A 97 37.69 -14.30 16.12
N LYS A 98 37.11 -13.32 16.81
CA LYS A 98 36.58 -12.10 16.17
C LYS A 98 37.67 -11.30 15.46
N LYS A 99 38.83 -11.09 16.09
CA LYS A 99 39.96 -10.38 15.46
C LYS A 99 40.52 -11.12 14.24
N ILE A 100 40.60 -12.44 14.30
CA ILE A 100 40.98 -13.26 13.13
C ILE A 100 39.94 -13.11 12.04
N GLY A 101 38.62 -13.15 12.39
CA GLY A 101 37.51 -12.90 11.47
C GLY A 101 37.58 -11.53 10.79
N GLU A 102 37.93 -10.47 11.52
CA GLU A 102 38.17 -9.14 10.95
C GLU A 102 39.32 -9.19 9.91
N SER A 103 40.44 -9.84 10.22
CA SER A 103 41.55 -10.00 9.27
C SER A 103 41.11 -10.83 8.04
N CYS A 104 40.31 -11.88 8.22
CA CYS A 104 39.71 -12.65 7.13
C CYS A 104 38.81 -11.80 6.24
N ALA A 105 38.04 -10.87 6.82
CA ALA A 105 37.17 -9.98 6.06
C ALA A 105 37.95 -9.16 5.03
N TYR A 106 39.09 -8.59 5.41
CA TYR A 106 39.96 -7.84 4.49
C TYR A 106 40.52 -8.72 3.35
N LYS A 107 40.72 -10.02 3.60
CA LYS A 107 41.19 -10.97 2.56
C LYS A 107 40.08 -11.38 1.61
N LEU A 108 38.81 -11.36 2.05
CA LEU A 108 37.64 -11.70 1.25
C LEU A 108 37.08 -10.49 0.49
N TYR A 109 37.27 -9.28 1.03
CA TYR A 109 36.65 -8.08 0.46
C TYR A 109 37.24 -7.72 -0.91
N ASN A 110 36.39 -7.65 -1.92
CA ASN A 110 36.75 -7.17 -3.24
C ASN A 110 35.58 -6.31 -3.80
N LYS A 111 35.78 -5.01 -3.82
CA LYS A 111 34.75 -4.03 -4.20
C LYS A 111 34.14 -4.29 -5.58
N GLU A 112 34.96 -4.59 -6.59
CA GLU A 112 34.46 -4.81 -7.97
C GLU A 112 33.70 -6.14 -8.10
N TYR A 113 34.21 -7.20 -7.45
CA TYR A 113 33.52 -8.48 -7.40
C TYR A 113 32.20 -8.37 -6.64
N ASN A 114 32.20 -7.71 -5.49
CA ASN A 114 31.02 -7.52 -4.66
C ASN A 114 29.90 -6.77 -5.40
N LYS A 115 30.26 -5.71 -6.15
CA LYS A 115 29.28 -4.97 -6.98
C LYS A 115 28.63 -5.88 -8.03
N LYS A 116 29.41 -6.74 -8.69
CA LYS A 116 28.91 -7.71 -9.67
C LYS A 116 28.05 -8.79 -9.02
N PHE A 117 28.50 -9.33 -7.90
CA PHE A 117 27.78 -10.33 -7.12
C PHE A 117 26.44 -9.79 -6.64
N TYR A 118 26.40 -8.59 -6.06
CA TYR A 118 25.19 -7.97 -5.55
C TYR A 118 24.15 -7.71 -6.63
N LYS A 119 24.59 -7.38 -7.86
CA LYS A 119 23.68 -7.23 -9.01
C LYS A 119 23.08 -8.57 -9.49
N LYS A 120 23.79 -9.68 -9.27
CA LYS A 120 23.31 -11.01 -9.65
C LYS A 120 22.31 -11.60 -8.64
N LEU A 121 22.39 -11.20 -7.36
CA LEU A 121 21.50 -11.70 -6.33
C LEU A 121 20.04 -11.39 -6.68
N GLU A 122 19.19 -12.43 -6.75
CA GLU A 122 17.77 -12.34 -7.11
C GLU A 122 17.50 -11.63 -8.45
N SER A 123 18.43 -11.73 -9.41
CA SER A 123 18.29 -11.05 -10.70
C SER A 123 17.37 -11.79 -11.69
N ILE A 124 17.11 -13.06 -11.47
CA ILE A 124 16.23 -13.87 -12.34
C ILE A 124 14.77 -13.53 -12.00
N LYS A 125 14.08 -12.91 -12.96
CA LYS A 125 12.76 -12.30 -12.73
C LYS A 125 11.57 -13.25 -12.91
N ASN A 126 11.74 -14.27 -13.76
CA ASN A 126 10.69 -15.20 -14.15
C ASN A 126 10.69 -16.52 -13.37
N VAL A 127 11.15 -16.50 -12.11
CA VAL A 127 11.22 -17.70 -11.27
C VAL A 127 10.71 -17.47 -9.85
N ILE A 128 10.20 -18.53 -9.23
CA ILE A 128 9.88 -18.63 -7.81
C ILE A 128 10.57 -19.86 -7.23
N ASN A 129 11.26 -19.69 -6.12
CA ASN A 129 11.98 -20.73 -5.40
C ASN A 129 11.13 -21.40 -4.34
N PHE A 130 11.19 -22.73 -4.29
CA PHE A 130 10.64 -23.62 -3.28
C PHE A 130 11.76 -24.35 -2.55
N LYS A 131 11.50 -25.03 -1.45
CA LYS A 131 12.54 -25.81 -0.74
C LYS A 131 13.28 -26.78 -1.67
N ASN A 132 12.55 -27.47 -2.54
CA ASN A 132 13.08 -28.53 -3.41
C ASN A 132 13.65 -28.06 -4.77
N GLY A 133 13.52 -26.77 -5.12
CA GLY A 133 13.99 -26.23 -6.41
C GLY A 133 13.28 -24.93 -6.78
N TYR A 134 13.21 -24.58 -8.07
CA TYR A 134 12.45 -23.42 -8.52
C TYR A 134 11.59 -23.74 -9.74
N ILE A 135 10.55 -22.95 -9.94
CA ILE A 135 9.67 -22.99 -11.11
C ILE A 135 9.98 -21.79 -11.99
N ASN A 136 10.14 -22.05 -13.27
CA ASN A 136 10.10 -21.01 -14.29
C ASN A 136 8.63 -20.64 -14.54
N LEU A 137 8.26 -19.39 -14.24
CA LEU A 137 6.88 -18.89 -14.32
C LEU A 137 6.37 -18.73 -15.75
N GLU A 138 7.27 -18.65 -16.72
CA GLU A 138 6.93 -18.55 -18.15
C GLU A 138 6.59 -19.91 -18.76
N THR A 139 7.44 -20.92 -18.49
CA THR A 139 7.29 -22.27 -19.07
C THR A 139 6.53 -23.22 -18.16
N GLY A 140 6.55 -23.01 -16.85
CA GLY A 140 6.03 -23.90 -15.82
C GLY A 140 6.97 -25.07 -15.49
N GLU A 141 8.21 -25.05 -15.98
CA GLU A 141 9.18 -26.12 -15.75
C GLU A 141 9.84 -26.01 -14.39
N PHE A 142 10.03 -27.13 -13.74
CA PHE A 142 10.73 -27.25 -12.48
C PHE A 142 12.22 -27.51 -12.70
N HIS A 143 13.05 -26.78 -11.96
CA HIS A 143 14.51 -26.89 -12.02
C HIS A 143 15.11 -27.02 -10.61
N LYS A 144 16.26 -27.73 -10.53
CA LYS A 144 17.09 -27.72 -9.33
C LYS A 144 17.95 -26.47 -9.31
N ARG A 145 18.14 -25.89 -8.12
CA ARG A 145 19.03 -24.73 -7.93
C ARG A 145 20.49 -25.14 -8.05
N ILE A 146 21.29 -24.20 -8.54
CA ILE A 146 22.75 -24.27 -8.56
C ILE A 146 23.34 -22.97 -8.00
N GLU A 147 24.60 -22.99 -7.63
CA GLU A 147 25.29 -21.83 -7.04
C GLU A 147 25.24 -20.57 -7.92
N THR A 148 25.32 -20.74 -9.24
CA THR A 148 25.32 -19.64 -10.20
C THR A 148 23.97 -18.99 -10.44
N ASP A 149 22.90 -19.47 -9.77
CA ASP A 149 21.57 -18.85 -9.82
C ASP A 149 21.49 -17.62 -8.90
N TYR A 150 22.39 -17.51 -7.91
CA TYR A 150 22.48 -16.37 -6.98
C TYR A 150 21.18 -16.09 -6.20
N PHE A 151 20.49 -17.14 -5.77
CA PHE A 151 19.28 -17.00 -4.98
C PHE A 151 19.54 -16.79 -3.50
N ILE A 152 18.74 -15.95 -2.86
CA ILE A 152 18.75 -15.69 -1.41
C ILE A 152 17.39 -15.97 -0.76
N LYS A 153 16.34 -16.19 -1.55
CA LYS A 153 14.96 -16.40 -1.08
C LYS A 153 14.40 -17.72 -1.59
N CYS A 154 13.65 -18.40 -0.75
CA CYS A 154 12.81 -19.52 -1.15
C CYS A 154 11.60 -19.63 -0.21
N LEU A 155 10.50 -20.15 -0.74
CA LEU A 155 9.31 -20.49 0.04
C LEU A 155 9.61 -21.63 1.02
N ASP A 156 8.85 -21.69 2.10
CA ASP A 156 9.02 -22.63 3.22
C ASP A 156 8.40 -24.02 2.97
N TYR A 157 7.98 -24.29 1.72
CA TYR A 157 7.37 -25.56 1.30
C TYR A 157 7.92 -26.05 -0.04
N ASP A 158 7.68 -27.35 -0.32
CA ASP A 158 8.11 -27.97 -1.57
C ASP A 158 7.12 -27.69 -2.69
N TYR A 159 7.61 -27.58 -3.93
CA TYR A 159 6.74 -27.59 -5.10
C TYR A 159 6.32 -29.02 -5.45
N THR A 160 5.04 -29.17 -5.79
CA THR A 160 4.49 -30.35 -6.42
C THR A 160 3.52 -29.98 -7.55
N ASN A 161 3.51 -30.79 -8.60
CA ASN A 161 2.54 -30.66 -9.69
C ASN A 161 1.24 -31.45 -9.41
N VAL A 162 1.10 -32.06 -8.25
CA VAL A 162 -0.13 -32.75 -7.85
C VAL A 162 -1.19 -31.71 -7.51
N ILE A 163 -2.31 -31.76 -8.21
CA ILE A 163 -3.42 -30.83 -8.04
C ILE A 163 -4.52 -31.55 -7.24
N ASP A 164 -4.95 -30.94 -6.15
CA ASP A 164 -6.17 -31.33 -5.44
C ASP A 164 -7.31 -30.45 -5.97
N GLU A 165 -8.13 -31.02 -6.85
CA GLU A 165 -9.21 -30.28 -7.54
C GLU A 165 -10.24 -29.70 -6.55
N LYS A 166 -10.49 -30.36 -5.42
CA LYS A 166 -11.43 -29.86 -4.39
C LYS A 166 -10.91 -28.58 -3.75
N ILE A 167 -9.62 -28.58 -3.38
CA ILE A 167 -8.96 -27.40 -2.82
C ILE A 167 -8.87 -26.30 -3.87
N ARG A 168 -8.55 -26.65 -5.11
CA ARG A 168 -8.51 -25.71 -6.25
C ARG A 168 -9.85 -25.01 -6.42
N ASP A 169 -10.94 -25.75 -6.49
CA ASP A 169 -12.29 -25.20 -6.65
C ASP A 169 -12.71 -24.34 -5.45
N GLU A 170 -12.34 -24.74 -4.24
CA GLU A 170 -12.59 -23.95 -3.04
C GLU A 170 -11.86 -22.60 -3.09
N ILE A 171 -10.60 -22.57 -3.48
CA ILE A 171 -9.81 -21.34 -3.63
C ILE A 171 -10.42 -20.42 -4.70
N ILE A 172 -10.78 -20.98 -5.86
CA ILE A 172 -11.45 -20.24 -6.93
C ILE A 172 -12.74 -19.61 -6.42
N LYS A 173 -13.57 -20.37 -5.69
CA LYS A 173 -14.81 -19.88 -5.09
C LYS A 173 -14.55 -18.73 -4.12
N ILE A 174 -13.55 -18.83 -3.25
CA ILE A 174 -13.18 -17.77 -2.30
C ILE A 174 -12.86 -16.47 -3.04
N PHE A 175 -12.01 -16.53 -4.05
CA PHE A 175 -11.62 -15.33 -4.80
C PHE A 175 -12.75 -14.79 -5.67
N LYS A 176 -13.63 -15.64 -6.23
CA LYS A 176 -14.86 -15.19 -6.90
C LYS A 176 -15.77 -14.41 -5.93
N GLN A 177 -15.95 -14.90 -4.72
CA GLN A 177 -16.73 -14.18 -3.69
C GLN A 177 -16.06 -12.84 -3.30
N ILE A 178 -14.73 -12.79 -3.19
CA ILE A 178 -13.99 -11.53 -2.97
C ILE A 178 -14.23 -10.55 -4.12
N CYS A 179 -14.32 -11.04 -5.34
CA CYS A 179 -14.62 -10.25 -6.54
C CYS A 179 -16.12 -10.08 -6.82
N ASN A 180 -17.01 -10.40 -5.85
CA ASN A 180 -18.45 -10.27 -5.98
C ASN A 180 -19.07 -11.09 -7.12
N ASP A 181 -18.48 -12.27 -7.42
CA ASP A 181 -18.81 -13.17 -8.54
C ASP A 181 -18.69 -12.50 -9.93
N ASP A 182 -17.90 -11.42 -10.02
CA ASP A 182 -17.54 -10.78 -11.27
C ASP A 182 -16.35 -11.53 -11.91
N GLU A 183 -16.57 -12.14 -13.08
CA GLU A 183 -15.56 -12.93 -13.78
C GLU A 183 -14.41 -12.07 -14.33
N GLU A 184 -14.66 -10.86 -14.80
CA GLU A 184 -13.61 -9.97 -15.30
C GLU A 184 -12.70 -9.52 -14.16
N MET A 185 -13.29 -9.10 -13.04
CA MET A 185 -12.55 -8.73 -11.83
C MET A 185 -11.77 -9.92 -11.26
N PHE A 186 -12.37 -11.13 -11.20
CA PHE A 186 -11.70 -12.34 -10.76
C PHE A 186 -10.47 -12.66 -11.63
N ASN A 187 -10.65 -12.68 -12.94
CA ASN A 187 -9.56 -12.97 -13.88
C ASN A 187 -8.46 -11.91 -13.80
N PHE A 188 -8.82 -10.65 -13.66
CA PHE A 188 -7.85 -9.58 -13.43
C PHE A 188 -7.07 -9.79 -12.14
N MET A 189 -7.76 -10.06 -11.01
CA MET A 189 -7.09 -10.26 -9.72
C MET A 189 -6.12 -11.45 -9.75
N MET A 190 -6.50 -12.56 -10.38
CA MET A 190 -5.61 -13.71 -10.56
C MET A 190 -4.42 -13.36 -11.47
N SER A 191 -4.65 -12.64 -12.56
CA SER A 191 -3.61 -12.16 -13.47
C SER A 191 -2.66 -11.19 -12.74
N TYR A 192 -3.18 -10.27 -11.91
CA TYR A 192 -2.37 -9.33 -11.13
C TYR A 192 -1.54 -10.05 -10.06
N PHE A 193 -2.12 -11.00 -9.32
CA PHE A 193 -1.36 -11.79 -8.36
C PHE A 193 -0.30 -12.66 -9.05
N SER A 194 -0.57 -13.22 -10.21
CA SER A 194 0.44 -13.95 -10.97
C SER A 194 1.58 -13.04 -11.45
N TYR A 195 1.25 -11.83 -11.91
CA TYR A 195 2.24 -10.79 -12.20
C TYR A 195 3.07 -10.44 -10.96
N CYS A 196 2.45 -10.40 -9.77
CA CYS A 196 3.14 -10.18 -8.51
C CYS A 196 4.10 -11.31 -8.10
N LEU A 197 4.00 -12.53 -8.66
CA LEU A 197 5.01 -13.58 -8.46
C LEU A 197 6.28 -13.31 -9.27
N THR A 198 6.18 -12.62 -10.38
CA THR A 198 7.33 -12.30 -11.23
C THR A 198 8.17 -11.15 -10.65
N GLY A 199 9.40 -10.98 -11.11
CA GLY A 199 10.20 -9.77 -10.89
C GLY A 199 10.04 -8.72 -11.98
N GLU A 200 9.14 -8.94 -12.94
CA GLU A 200 8.92 -8.03 -14.04
C GLU A 200 8.19 -6.77 -13.57
N THR A 201 8.60 -5.63 -14.12
CA THR A 201 7.99 -4.31 -13.85
C THR A 201 7.60 -3.60 -15.14
N ARG A 202 7.70 -4.30 -16.29
CA ARG A 202 7.49 -3.75 -17.63
C ARG A 202 6.09 -3.16 -17.85
N GLU A 203 5.08 -3.64 -17.13
CA GLU A 203 3.71 -3.13 -17.20
C GLU A 203 3.56 -1.74 -16.55
N GLN A 204 4.47 -1.40 -15.65
CA GLN A 204 4.47 -0.13 -14.91
C GLN A 204 3.11 0.14 -14.26
N LYS A 205 2.55 -0.85 -13.55
CA LYS A 205 1.24 -0.79 -12.92
C LYS A 205 1.31 -1.04 -11.42
N SER A 206 0.52 -0.26 -10.69
CA SER A 206 0.19 -0.48 -9.28
C SER A 206 -1.32 -0.65 -9.13
N LEU A 207 -1.74 -1.35 -8.09
CA LEU A 207 -3.14 -1.61 -7.80
C LEU A 207 -3.59 -0.81 -6.58
N PHE A 208 -4.75 -0.20 -6.69
CA PHE A 208 -5.51 0.37 -5.58
C PHE A 208 -6.74 -0.51 -5.37
N THR A 209 -6.72 -1.28 -4.28
CA THR A 209 -7.86 -2.13 -3.90
C THR A 209 -8.75 -1.35 -2.94
N ILE A 210 -9.85 -0.84 -3.45
CA ILE A 210 -10.77 0.02 -2.71
C ILE A 210 -11.99 -0.79 -2.26
N GLY A 211 -12.47 -0.53 -1.06
CA GLY A 211 -13.72 -1.09 -0.58
C GLY A 211 -14.38 -0.12 0.37
N LEU A 212 -15.37 0.61 -0.13
CA LEU A 212 -16.07 1.67 0.60
C LEU A 212 -16.81 1.14 1.84
N LYS A 213 -17.18 -0.15 1.83
CA LYS A 213 -17.77 -0.83 2.99
C LYS A 213 -16.71 -1.64 3.73
N ALA A 214 -16.94 -1.90 5.01
CA ALA A 214 -16.12 -2.85 5.77
C ALA A 214 -16.43 -4.30 5.33
N SER A 215 -15.54 -5.24 5.70
CA SER A 215 -15.72 -6.69 5.50
C SER A 215 -15.92 -7.11 4.04
N ASN A 216 -15.21 -6.51 3.10
CA ASN A 216 -15.27 -6.83 1.67
C ASN A 216 -14.15 -7.77 1.17
N GLY A 217 -13.35 -8.33 2.06
CA GLY A 217 -12.33 -9.32 1.71
C GLY A 217 -11.00 -8.76 1.17
N LYS A 218 -10.80 -7.43 1.07
CA LYS A 218 -9.53 -6.80 0.64
C LYS A 218 -8.31 -7.37 1.36
N SER A 219 -8.32 -7.19 2.68
CA SER A 219 -7.22 -7.66 3.53
C SER A 219 -7.10 -9.18 3.54
N THR A 220 -8.21 -9.91 3.39
CA THR A 220 -8.22 -11.37 3.33
C THR A 220 -7.49 -11.88 2.08
N GLY A 221 -7.82 -11.38 0.89
CA GLY A 221 -7.14 -11.74 -0.35
C GLY A 221 -5.63 -11.45 -0.32
N THR A 222 -5.27 -10.28 0.21
CA THR A 222 -3.86 -9.90 0.40
C THR A 222 -3.13 -10.80 1.40
N LYS A 223 -3.76 -11.12 2.53
CA LYS A 223 -3.18 -12.02 3.54
C LYS A 223 -3.05 -13.45 3.06
N ILE A 224 -3.97 -13.95 2.25
CA ILE A 224 -3.82 -15.25 1.56
C ILE A 224 -2.56 -15.24 0.71
N PHE A 225 -2.38 -14.21 -0.13
CA PHE A 225 -1.17 -14.09 -0.95
C PHE A 225 0.09 -13.99 -0.09
N GLU A 226 0.10 -13.14 0.94
CA GLU A 226 1.23 -13.01 1.87
C GLU A 226 1.55 -14.34 2.57
N THR A 227 0.54 -15.08 3.04
CA THR A 227 0.74 -16.37 3.72
C THR A 227 1.36 -17.40 2.79
N CYS A 228 0.93 -17.45 1.52
CA CYS A 228 1.45 -18.40 0.55
C CYS A 228 2.85 -18.03 0.04
N PHE A 229 3.16 -16.73 -0.06
CA PHE A 229 4.38 -16.22 -0.69
C PHE A 229 5.15 -15.27 0.23
N ARG A 230 5.24 -15.60 1.51
CA ARG A 230 5.77 -14.76 2.58
C ARG A 230 7.15 -14.18 2.27
N GLU A 231 8.08 -15.01 1.76
CA GLU A 231 9.46 -14.59 1.46
C GLU A 231 9.54 -13.58 0.30
N TYR A 232 8.51 -13.53 -0.52
CA TYR A 232 8.39 -12.62 -1.66
C TYR A 232 7.40 -11.47 -1.42
N SER A 233 6.78 -11.40 -0.23
CA SER A 233 5.78 -10.40 0.14
C SER A 233 6.29 -9.48 1.24
N ARG A 234 5.91 -8.20 1.21
CA ARG A 234 6.26 -7.25 2.27
C ARG A 234 5.13 -6.24 2.49
N LYS A 235 4.72 -6.08 3.74
CA LYS A 235 3.87 -4.98 4.15
C LYS A 235 4.71 -3.71 4.30
N LEU A 236 4.32 -2.65 3.60
CA LEU A 236 4.93 -1.31 3.71
C LEU A 236 4.32 -0.55 4.89
N THR A 237 5.10 0.34 5.48
CA THR A 237 4.57 1.24 6.51
C THR A 237 3.60 2.26 5.92
N ASN A 238 2.65 2.76 6.70
CA ASN A 238 1.69 3.78 6.26
C ASN A 238 2.37 5.13 5.93
N ALA A 239 3.62 5.31 6.34
CA ALA A 239 4.41 6.50 6.04
C ALA A 239 5.30 6.33 4.78
N PHE A 240 5.34 5.15 4.17
CA PHE A 240 6.29 4.82 3.11
C PHE A 240 6.28 5.83 1.96
N PHE A 241 5.11 6.22 1.48
CA PHE A 241 4.95 7.20 0.41
C PHE A 241 4.75 8.63 0.90
N LYS A 242 4.94 8.91 2.18
CA LYS A 242 4.81 10.26 2.69
C LYS A 242 5.98 11.13 2.23
N GLU A 243 5.71 12.37 1.82
CA GLU A 243 6.75 13.35 1.59
C GLU A 243 7.63 13.53 2.83
N ASN A 244 8.95 13.67 2.62
CA ASN A 244 9.94 13.85 3.68
C ASN A 244 10.04 12.69 4.69
N ASN A 245 9.79 11.45 4.26
CA ASN A 245 10.02 10.26 5.09
C ASN A 245 11.51 9.89 5.08
N GLU A 246 12.23 10.21 6.16
CA GLU A 246 13.65 9.89 6.31
C GLU A 246 13.93 8.38 6.43
N SER A 247 12.94 7.59 6.88
CA SER A 247 13.10 6.13 7.06
C SER A 247 12.92 5.33 5.77
N VAL A 248 12.42 5.93 4.71
CA VAL A 248 12.08 5.23 3.46
C VAL A 248 13.27 4.49 2.84
N HIS A 249 14.48 5.05 2.94
CA HIS A 249 15.68 4.41 2.43
C HIS A 249 16.01 3.09 3.15
N LYS A 250 15.76 3.01 4.46
CA LYS A 250 15.94 1.74 5.21
C LYS A 250 14.93 0.70 4.77
N GLU A 251 13.67 1.11 4.63
CA GLU A 251 12.61 0.21 4.17
C GLU A 251 12.90 -0.32 2.75
N ILE A 252 13.37 0.54 1.83
CA ILE A 252 13.74 0.14 0.46
C ILE A 252 14.87 -0.90 0.46
N ALA A 253 15.85 -0.78 1.36
CA ALA A 253 16.95 -1.75 1.48
C ALA A 253 16.44 -3.18 1.78
N GLU A 254 15.34 -3.29 2.55
CA GLU A 254 14.74 -4.57 2.92
C GLU A 254 13.88 -5.19 1.79
N LEU A 255 13.63 -4.45 0.70
CA LEU A 255 12.76 -4.89 -0.40
C LEU A 255 13.50 -5.65 -1.50
N LYS A 256 14.80 -5.93 -1.33
CA LYS A 256 15.55 -6.73 -2.31
C LYS A 256 14.96 -8.12 -2.48
N GLY A 257 14.64 -8.50 -3.73
CA GLY A 257 14.02 -9.77 -4.07
C GLY A 257 12.55 -9.90 -3.69
N ILE A 258 11.93 -8.86 -3.09
CA ILE A 258 10.48 -8.81 -2.90
C ILE A 258 9.79 -8.69 -4.26
N ARG A 259 8.62 -9.33 -4.38
CA ARG A 259 7.79 -9.37 -5.60
C ARG A 259 6.45 -8.66 -5.41
N TYR A 260 5.91 -8.69 -4.19
CA TYR A 260 4.65 -8.08 -3.81
C TYR A 260 4.84 -7.19 -2.59
N ALA A 261 4.60 -5.91 -2.75
CA ALA A 261 4.60 -4.94 -1.66
C ALA A 261 3.19 -4.37 -1.49
N TYR A 262 2.66 -4.36 -0.28
CA TYR A 262 1.33 -3.85 -0.04
C TYR A 262 1.28 -2.90 1.16
N MET A 263 0.34 -1.99 1.11
CA MET A 263 0.05 -1.04 2.19
C MET A 263 -1.41 -1.15 2.57
N GLU A 264 -1.70 -1.22 3.87
CA GLU A 264 -3.05 -1.15 4.41
C GLU A 264 -3.31 0.28 4.94
N GLU A 265 -4.45 0.86 4.55
CA GLU A 265 -4.93 2.16 5.01
C GLU A 265 -3.99 3.34 4.70
N TYR A 266 -4.00 3.78 3.44
CA TYR A 266 -3.32 5.02 3.08
C TYR A 266 -3.87 6.21 3.91
N PRO A 267 -3.01 7.06 4.50
CA PRO A 267 -3.47 8.16 5.36
C PRO A 267 -4.32 9.19 4.60
N LYS A 268 -5.50 9.53 5.13
CA LYS A 268 -6.48 10.43 4.48
C LYS A 268 -5.95 11.83 4.10
N ASN A 269 -5.01 12.37 4.87
CA ASN A 269 -4.51 13.74 4.73
C ASN A 269 -3.02 13.78 4.38
N CYS A 270 -2.51 12.74 3.71
CA CYS A 270 -1.12 12.65 3.36
C CYS A 270 -0.95 12.86 1.85
N ASN A 271 -0.05 13.76 1.46
CA ASN A 271 0.36 13.89 0.07
C ASN A 271 1.27 12.72 -0.28
N LEU A 272 1.05 12.17 -1.45
CA LEU A 272 1.88 11.10 -2.00
C LEU A 272 3.20 11.70 -2.51
N ASN A 273 4.32 11.12 -2.14
CA ASN A 273 5.59 11.38 -2.81
C ASN A 273 5.53 10.79 -4.22
N VAL A 274 5.16 11.65 -5.17
CA VAL A 274 4.87 11.28 -6.56
C VAL A 274 6.10 10.72 -7.27
N ASP A 275 7.27 11.30 -7.04
CA ASP A 275 8.50 10.89 -7.71
C ASP A 275 8.94 9.51 -7.22
N LEU A 276 8.94 9.28 -5.91
CA LEU A 276 9.21 7.96 -5.33
C LEU A 276 8.22 6.90 -5.85
N TYR A 277 6.93 7.24 -5.88
CA TYR A 277 5.91 6.32 -6.39
C TYR A 277 6.16 5.93 -7.85
N LYS A 278 6.47 6.91 -8.73
CA LYS A 278 6.78 6.67 -10.13
C LYS A 278 8.01 5.78 -10.28
N ASP A 279 9.09 6.09 -9.58
CA ASP A 279 10.35 5.32 -9.64
C ASP A 279 10.15 3.86 -9.24
N LEU A 280 9.38 3.61 -8.18
CA LEU A 280 9.09 2.26 -7.69
C LEU A 280 8.20 1.48 -8.65
N VAL A 281 7.13 2.10 -9.18
CA VAL A 281 6.20 1.44 -10.11
C VAL A 281 6.86 1.17 -11.46
N ASP A 282 7.75 2.05 -11.92
CA ASP A 282 8.52 1.85 -13.15
C ASP A 282 9.60 0.78 -13.02
N GLY A 283 9.90 0.35 -11.80
CA GLY A 283 10.95 -0.63 -11.54
C GLY A 283 12.34 -0.06 -11.73
N ASN A 284 12.52 1.24 -11.51
CA ASN A 284 13.82 1.90 -11.62
C ASN A 284 14.80 1.34 -10.58
N THR A 285 16.09 1.40 -10.89
CA THR A 285 17.13 1.13 -9.91
C THR A 285 17.23 2.31 -8.97
N ILE A 286 17.03 2.07 -7.68
CA ILE A 286 17.15 3.10 -6.66
C ILE A 286 18.52 3.03 -6.02
N THR A 287 19.19 4.17 -6.01
CA THR A 287 20.46 4.33 -5.28
C THR A 287 20.15 4.60 -3.82
N ASN A 288 20.44 3.63 -2.98
CA ASN A 288 20.20 3.71 -1.54
C ASN A 288 21.52 4.00 -0.79
N LYS A 289 21.51 5.05 0.04
CA LYS A 289 22.61 5.32 0.96
C LYS A 289 22.41 4.48 2.20
N VAL A 290 23.18 3.41 2.34
CA VAL A 290 23.21 2.64 3.59
C VAL A 290 23.92 3.46 4.66
N MET A 291 23.44 3.41 5.90
CA MET A 291 24.15 4.04 7.04
C MET A 291 25.62 3.64 7.00
N TYR A 292 26.52 4.62 7.09
CA TYR A 292 27.99 4.50 7.04
C TYR A 292 28.65 4.41 5.65
N GLY A 293 28.06 4.99 4.61
CA GLY A 293 28.85 5.48 3.47
C GLY A 293 28.89 4.65 2.21
N THR A 294 28.39 3.42 2.19
CA THR A 294 28.30 2.63 0.96
C THR A 294 26.95 2.88 0.26
N THR A 295 27.03 3.21 -1.02
CA THR A 295 25.84 3.38 -1.85
C THR A 295 25.53 2.05 -2.51
N GLU A 296 24.33 1.52 -2.27
CA GLU A 296 23.82 0.30 -2.91
C GLU A 296 22.81 0.64 -4.00
N GLU A 297 22.92 -0.04 -5.12
CA GLU A 297 21.94 0.02 -6.20
C GLU A 297 20.94 -1.14 -6.03
N ILE A 298 19.67 -0.83 -5.77
CA ILE A 298 18.61 -1.81 -5.59
C ILE A 298 17.72 -1.79 -6.82
N GLN A 299 17.68 -2.89 -7.58
CA GLN A 299 16.74 -3.10 -8.66
C GLN A 299 15.36 -3.39 -8.07
N ILE A 300 14.38 -2.59 -8.39
CA ILE A 300 13.00 -2.80 -7.96
C ILE A 300 12.37 -3.92 -8.79
N THR A 301 11.78 -4.90 -8.11
CA THR A 301 11.16 -6.09 -8.70
C THR A 301 9.74 -6.34 -8.19
N PHE A 302 9.26 -5.54 -7.24
CA PHE A 302 7.94 -5.70 -6.64
C PHE A 302 6.87 -4.85 -7.32
N LYS A 303 5.64 -5.28 -7.17
CA LYS A 303 4.43 -4.55 -7.52
C LYS A 303 3.77 -4.04 -6.26
N ILE A 304 3.13 -2.88 -6.36
CA ILE A 304 2.53 -2.18 -5.23
C ILE A 304 1.02 -2.37 -5.26
N ASN A 305 0.45 -2.80 -4.12
CA ASN A 305 -0.99 -2.80 -3.88
C ASN A 305 -1.33 -1.94 -2.67
N ILE A 306 -2.15 -0.93 -2.85
CA ILE A 306 -2.63 -0.04 -1.80
C ILE A 306 -4.08 -0.38 -1.48
N LEU A 307 -4.30 -0.92 -0.28
CA LEU A 307 -5.63 -1.24 0.22
C LEU A 307 -6.18 -0.05 1.02
N SER A 308 -7.39 0.40 0.69
CA SER A 308 -8.00 1.51 1.41
C SER A 308 -9.52 1.38 1.50
N ASN A 309 -10.11 1.93 2.57
CA ASN A 309 -11.55 2.11 2.73
C ASN A 309 -12.04 3.45 2.19
N HIS A 310 -11.13 4.30 1.77
CA HIS A 310 -11.41 5.60 1.18
C HIS A 310 -10.45 5.82 0.01
N ILE A 311 -10.83 6.71 -0.83
CA ILE A 311 -10.06 7.09 -2.00
C ILE A 311 -8.88 7.95 -1.55
N PRO A 312 -7.63 7.53 -1.80
CA PRO A 312 -6.46 8.36 -1.51
C PRO A 312 -6.51 9.68 -2.30
N LYS A 313 -6.01 10.76 -1.72
CA LYS A 313 -5.87 12.02 -2.42
C LYS A 313 -4.59 12.01 -3.24
N PHE A 314 -4.72 12.15 -4.53
CA PHE A 314 -3.61 12.31 -5.47
C PHE A 314 -3.71 13.67 -6.16
N GLU A 315 -2.57 14.25 -6.50
CA GLU A 315 -2.56 15.31 -7.50
C GLU A 315 -2.95 14.74 -8.88
N ASN A 316 -3.63 15.54 -9.70
CA ASN A 316 -3.97 15.14 -11.08
C ASN A 316 -2.71 15.12 -11.96
N ASP A 317 -1.86 14.11 -11.72
CA ASP A 317 -0.61 13.88 -12.44
C ASP A 317 -0.82 12.77 -13.48
N LYS A 318 -0.63 13.10 -14.75
CA LYS A 318 -0.76 12.15 -15.87
C LYS A 318 0.11 10.89 -15.68
N GLY A 319 1.24 11.02 -14.98
CA GLY A 319 2.12 9.90 -14.67
C GLY A 319 1.52 8.93 -13.66
N ILE A 320 0.81 9.44 -12.65
CA ILE A 320 0.06 8.61 -11.70
C ILE A 320 -1.11 7.92 -12.41
N LEU A 321 -1.89 8.68 -13.19
CA LEU A 321 -3.04 8.15 -13.95
C LEU A 321 -2.66 7.00 -14.87
N ARG A 322 -1.51 7.09 -15.52
CA ARG A 322 -1.01 6.03 -16.39
C ARG A 322 -0.67 4.74 -15.63
N ARG A 323 -0.23 4.85 -14.38
CA ARG A 323 0.29 3.73 -13.58
C ARG A 323 -0.73 3.07 -12.68
N GLY A 324 -1.71 3.81 -12.22
CA GLY A 324 -2.73 3.32 -11.30
C GLY A 324 -3.78 2.46 -11.99
N LEU A 325 -4.18 1.39 -11.32
CA LEU A 325 -5.36 0.58 -11.61
C LEU A 325 -6.20 0.55 -10.34
N MET A 326 -7.52 0.56 -10.46
CA MET A 326 -8.42 0.49 -9.31
C MET A 326 -9.32 -0.73 -9.39
N ALA A 327 -9.25 -1.56 -8.35
CA ALA A 327 -10.21 -2.63 -8.13
C ALA A 327 -11.13 -2.23 -6.97
N GLU A 328 -12.40 -1.98 -7.27
CA GLU A 328 -13.40 -1.70 -6.26
C GLU A 328 -14.11 -2.99 -5.85
N LEU A 329 -14.04 -3.33 -4.56
CA LEU A 329 -14.71 -4.49 -4.00
C LEU A 329 -16.03 -4.04 -3.33
N THR A 330 -17.14 -4.37 -3.97
CA THR A 330 -18.50 -3.94 -3.57
C THR A 330 -19.22 -4.94 -2.69
N ASN A 331 -18.67 -6.16 -2.53
CA ASN A 331 -19.20 -7.24 -1.71
C ASN A 331 -19.12 -6.97 -0.20
N CYS A 332 -19.80 -7.81 0.59
CA CYS A 332 -19.77 -7.78 2.04
C CYS A 332 -19.83 -9.20 2.60
N PHE A 333 -18.89 -9.52 3.51
CA PHE A 333 -18.90 -10.76 4.29
C PHE A 333 -19.53 -10.49 5.64
N LEU A 334 -20.56 -11.26 6.00
CA LEU A 334 -21.39 -11.07 7.18
C LEU A 334 -21.34 -12.32 8.08
N ASP A 335 -21.42 -12.10 9.37
CA ASP A 335 -21.61 -13.18 10.34
C ASP A 335 -22.95 -13.90 10.12
N GLU A 336 -23.07 -15.14 10.59
CA GLU A 336 -24.26 -15.99 10.40
C GLU A 336 -25.55 -15.30 10.84
N HIS A 337 -25.50 -14.50 11.91
CA HIS A 337 -26.66 -13.77 12.45
C HIS A 337 -27.12 -12.60 11.58
N GLU A 338 -26.21 -12.00 10.80
CA GLU A 338 -26.48 -10.85 9.93
C GLU A 338 -26.68 -11.28 8.48
N TYR A 339 -26.26 -12.50 8.14
CA TYR A 339 -26.28 -13.00 6.77
C TYR A 339 -27.70 -13.14 6.26
N LYS A 340 -28.01 -12.38 5.23
CA LYS A 340 -29.22 -12.53 4.42
C LYS A 340 -28.77 -12.82 3.00
N LYS A 341 -29.31 -13.89 2.39
CA LYS A 341 -28.96 -14.25 1.01
C LYS A 341 -29.39 -13.15 0.03
N LYS A 342 -28.53 -12.16 -0.15
CA LYS A 342 -28.68 -11.07 -1.12
C LYS A 342 -27.48 -11.08 -2.07
N LYS A 343 -27.65 -10.56 -3.28
CA LYS A 343 -26.53 -10.36 -4.23
C LYS A 343 -25.44 -9.51 -3.56
N GLY A 344 -24.21 -9.95 -3.66
CA GLY A 344 -23.04 -9.24 -3.07
C GLY A 344 -22.87 -9.45 -1.57
N THR A 345 -23.58 -10.39 -0.93
CA THR A 345 -23.36 -10.76 0.47
C THR A 345 -22.97 -12.22 0.59
N TYR A 346 -21.96 -12.50 1.40
CA TYR A 346 -21.39 -13.82 1.62
C TYR A 346 -21.24 -14.10 3.10
N LEU A 347 -21.23 -15.37 3.48
CA LEU A 347 -20.99 -15.77 4.85
C LEU A 347 -19.51 -15.61 5.19
N LEU A 348 -19.22 -15.00 6.33
CA LEU A 348 -17.86 -14.85 6.84
C LEU A 348 -17.32 -16.21 7.33
N ASP A 349 -16.16 -16.62 6.80
CA ASP A 349 -15.41 -17.79 7.29
C ASP A 349 -14.18 -17.31 8.08
N ASN A 350 -14.28 -17.30 9.40
CA ASN A 350 -13.19 -16.90 10.30
C ASN A 350 -12.01 -17.90 10.30
N THR A 351 -12.19 -19.10 9.75
CA THR A 351 -11.15 -20.14 9.66
C THR A 351 -10.36 -20.08 8.36
N LEU A 352 -10.79 -19.24 7.42
CA LEU A 352 -10.27 -19.20 6.06
C LEU A 352 -8.74 -19.07 6.01
N LEU A 353 -8.16 -18.10 6.72
CA LEU A 353 -6.71 -17.89 6.73
C LEU A 353 -5.93 -19.07 7.33
N MET A 354 -6.55 -19.82 8.25
CA MET A 354 -5.91 -21.00 8.84
C MET A 354 -5.73 -22.11 7.80
N LYS A 355 -6.64 -22.25 6.84
CA LYS A 355 -6.54 -23.24 5.75
C LYS A 355 -5.27 -23.01 4.90
N PHE A 356 -4.90 -21.76 4.66
CA PHE A 356 -3.71 -21.41 3.88
C PHE A 356 -2.38 -21.58 4.64
N ASN A 357 -2.39 -22.00 5.91
CA ASN A 357 -1.18 -22.50 6.56
C ASN A 357 -0.85 -23.94 6.13
N ASP A 358 -1.82 -24.70 5.61
CA ASP A 358 -1.59 -26.02 5.02
C ASP A 358 -0.88 -25.88 3.66
N GLU A 359 0.18 -26.66 3.47
CA GLU A 359 0.98 -26.67 2.23
C GLU A 359 0.13 -27.02 1.00
N LYS A 360 -0.91 -27.84 1.13
CA LYS A 360 -1.80 -28.19 0.02
C LYS A 360 -2.56 -26.98 -0.51
N TYR A 361 -3.02 -26.08 0.38
CA TYR A 361 -3.67 -24.84 -0.05
C TYR A 361 -2.67 -23.89 -0.67
N LYS A 362 -1.46 -23.74 -0.11
CA LYS A 362 -0.39 -22.92 -0.68
C LYS A 362 -0.01 -23.38 -2.09
N GLN A 363 0.17 -24.70 -2.27
CA GLN A 363 0.52 -25.32 -3.56
C GLN A 363 -0.62 -25.18 -4.58
N SER A 364 -1.87 -25.42 -4.17
CA SER A 364 -3.03 -25.28 -5.05
C SER A 364 -3.20 -23.84 -5.52
N PHE A 365 -3.01 -22.85 -4.61
CA PHE A 365 -3.06 -21.44 -4.98
C PHE A 365 -1.91 -21.07 -5.93
N PHE A 366 -0.69 -21.53 -5.66
CA PHE A 366 0.44 -21.34 -6.58
C PHE A 366 0.14 -21.93 -7.97
N ASN A 367 -0.38 -23.15 -8.06
CA ASN A 367 -0.70 -23.78 -9.34
C ASN A 367 -1.76 -23.01 -10.13
N ILE A 368 -2.78 -22.43 -9.44
CA ILE A 368 -3.73 -21.52 -10.09
C ILE A 368 -2.99 -20.32 -10.68
N LEU A 369 -2.14 -19.66 -9.88
CA LEU A 369 -1.40 -18.49 -10.34
C LEU A 369 -0.35 -18.81 -11.43
N LEU A 370 0.21 -20.02 -11.43
CA LEU A 370 1.14 -20.46 -12.47
C LEU A 370 0.47 -20.51 -13.86
N ASP A 371 -0.80 -20.95 -13.92
CA ASP A 371 -1.56 -20.96 -15.17
C ASP A 371 -1.77 -19.53 -15.70
N TYR A 372 -2.09 -18.58 -14.82
CA TYR A 372 -2.18 -17.15 -15.17
C TYR A 372 -0.81 -16.54 -15.50
N SER A 373 0.26 -17.02 -14.87
CA SER A 373 1.61 -16.54 -15.15
C SER A 373 2.06 -16.88 -16.58
N LYS A 374 1.79 -18.12 -17.04
CA LYS A 374 2.03 -18.53 -18.43
C LYS A 374 1.25 -17.64 -19.42
N GLN A 375 0.00 -17.29 -19.08
CA GLN A 375 -0.81 -16.37 -19.89
C GLN A 375 -0.22 -14.95 -19.87
N TYR A 376 0.26 -14.48 -18.71
CA TYR A 376 0.91 -13.18 -18.58
C TYR A 376 2.15 -13.06 -19.48
N TYR A 377 3.03 -14.04 -19.48
CA TYR A 377 4.22 -14.01 -20.35
C TYR A 377 3.88 -14.01 -21.83
N LYS A 378 2.77 -14.65 -22.21
CA LYS A 378 2.29 -14.70 -23.59
C LYS A 378 1.54 -13.45 -24.03
N ASN A 379 0.66 -12.90 -23.18
CA ASN A 379 -0.33 -11.90 -23.57
C ASN A 379 -0.17 -10.57 -22.83
N GLY A 380 0.70 -10.46 -21.81
CA GLY A 380 0.79 -9.33 -20.88
C GLY A 380 -0.26 -9.40 -19.77
N LEU A 381 -0.32 -8.33 -18.96
CA LEU A 381 -1.28 -8.20 -17.87
C LEU A 381 -2.69 -7.99 -18.40
N LEU A 382 -3.63 -8.81 -17.95
CA LEU A 382 -5.04 -8.66 -18.28
C LEU A 382 -5.58 -7.37 -17.61
N ILE A 383 -6.02 -6.40 -18.40
CA ILE A 383 -6.57 -5.12 -17.91
C ILE A 383 -7.82 -4.81 -18.71
N PHE A 384 -8.93 -4.54 -18.05
CA PHE A 384 -10.16 -4.04 -18.66
C PHE A 384 -10.37 -2.55 -18.34
N ASP A 385 -11.23 -1.89 -19.11
CA ASP A 385 -11.27 -0.42 -19.11
C ASP A 385 -11.77 0.19 -17.81
N ASP A 386 -12.68 -0.45 -17.09
CA ASP A 386 -13.22 0.06 -15.81
C ASP A 386 -12.13 0.22 -14.73
N LEU A 387 -11.07 -0.60 -14.76
CA LEU A 387 -9.94 -0.46 -13.84
C LEU A 387 -9.15 0.85 -14.05
N LYS A 388 -9.12 1.34 -15.29
CA LYS A 388 -8.44 2.60 -15.65
C LYS A 388 -9.37 3.80 -15.47
N SER A 389 -10.64 3.66 -15.91
CA SER A 389 -11.63 4.73 -15.81
C SER A 389 -11.95 5.06 -14.36
N GLY A 390 -12.21 4.05 -13.51
CA GLY A 390 -12.45 4.24 -12.10
C GLY A 390 -11.29 4.94 -11.38
N PHE A 391 -10.04 4.58 -11.68
CA PHE A 391 -8.88 5.28 -11.11
C PHE A 391 -8.79 6.73 -11.60
N LYS A 392 -9.11 6.99 -12.87
CA LYS A 392 -9.12 8.34 -13.45
C LYS A 392 -10.21 9.21 -12.83
N GLU A 393 -11.43 8.70 -12.69
CA GLU A 393 -12.57 9.40 -12.08
C GLU A 393 -12.22 9.87 -10.66
N ILE A 394 -11.65 8.98 -9.86
CA ILE A 394 -11.22 9.29 -8.50
C ILE A 394 -10.13 10.37 -8.45
N CYS A 395 -9.16 10.32 -9.34
CA CYS A 395 -8.14 11.36 -9.42
C CYS A 395 -8.75 12.71 -9.84
N GLN A 396 -9.77 12.70 -10.69
CA GLN A 396 -10.50 13.91 -11.09
C GLN A 396 -11.35 14.46 -9.94
N GLU A 397 -12.09 13.63 -9.20
CA GLU A 397 -12.84 14.04 -8.01
C GLU A 397 -11.97 14.67 -6.92
N ASN A 398 -10.72 14.22 -6.80
CA ASN A 398 -9.76 14.79 -5.86
C ASN A 398 -9.16 16.12 -6.34
N ASP A 399 -9.22 16.41 -7.63
CA ASP A 399 -8.81 17.70 -8.19
C ASP A 399 -9.97 18.70 -8.09
N LYS A 400 -10.03 19.40 -6.96
CA LYS A 400 -11.05 20.42 -6.71
C LYS A 400 -11.13 21.48 -7.81
N MET A 401 -9.99 21.80 -8.45
CA MET A 401 -9.96 22.78 -9.53
C MET A 401 -10.55 22.19 -10.80
N ALA A 402 -10.16 20.97 -11.19
CA ALA A 402 -10.73 20.32 -12.37
C ALA A 402 -12.24 20.10 -12.21
N SER A 403 -12.70 19.56 -11.08
CA SER A 403 -14.13 19.40 -10.78
C SER A 403 -14.88 20.73 -10.74
N PHE A 404 -14.25 21.79 -10.25
CA PHE A 404 -14.81 23.13 -10.27
C PHE A 404 -14.99 23.65 -11.71
N ILE A 405 -13.92 23.55 -12.52
CA ILE A 405 -13.97 23.98 -13.90
C ILE A 405 -15.03 23.20 -14.67
N GLU A 406 -15.05 21.88 -14.56
CA GLU A 406 -15.98 21.02 -15.27
C GLU A 406 -17.45 21.29 -14.89
N SER A 407 -17.71 21.61 -13.62
CA SER A 407 -19.08 21.87 -13.13
C SER A 407 -19.60 23.28 -13.38
N MET A 408 -18.73 24.27 -13.49
CA MET A 408 -19.12 25.68 -13.55
C MET A 408 -18.86 26.31 -14.93
N PHE A 409 -18.02 25.66 -15.75
CA PHE A 409 -17.54 26.25 -17.00
C PHE A 409 -17.55 25.27 -18.15
N ILE A 410 -17.56 25.81 -19.37
CA ILE A 410 -17.31 25.09 -20.61
C ILE A 410 -15.96 25.55 -21.13
N ILE A 411 -15.06 24.60 -21.41
CA ILE A 411 -13.79 24.88 -22.08
C ILE A 411 -14.08 24.98 -23.57
N THR A 412 -13.70 26.10 -24.18
CA THR A 412 -13.93 26.40 -25.59
C THR A 412 -12.58 26.66 -26.27
N ASP A 413 -12.53 26.51 -27.61
CA ASP A 413 -11.36 26.88 -28.40
C ASP A 413 -11.43 28.34 -28.85
N ASP A 414 -12.47 29.11 -28.47
CA ASP A 414 -12.64 30.51 -28.85
C ASP A 414 -11.84 31.46 -27.93
N PRO A 415 -10.87 32.21 -28.43
CA PRO A 415 -10.13 33.20 -27.64
C PRO A 415 -10.99 34.36 -27.10
N ASN A 416 -12.21 34.55 -27.61
CA ASN A 416 -13.14 35.57 -27.12
C ASN A 416 -13.84 35.10 -25.85
N ASP A 417 -13.99 33.79 -25.64
CA ASP A 417 -14.49 33.23 -24.40
C ASP A 417 -13.43 33.40 -23.32
N ARG A 418 -13.67 34.32 -22.42
CA ARG A 418 -12.72 34.70 -21.38
C ARG A 418 -13.37 35.09 -20.06
N ILE A 419 -12.74 34.72 -18.99
CA ILE A 419 -13.19 35.07 -17.65
C ILE A 419 -12.14 35.86 -16.89
N TYR A 420 -12.59 36.78 -16.02
CA TYR A 420 -11.72 37.54 -15.13
C TYR A 420 -11.21 36.65 -14.00
N LYS A 421 -9.91 36.71 -13.73
CA LYS A 421 -9.24 35.84 -12.74
C LYS A 421 -9.86 35.91 -11.34
N GLU A 422 -10.21 37.13 -10.86
CA GLU A 422 -10.79 37.29 -9.52
C GLU A 422 -12.25 36.79 -9.44
N HIS A 423 -12.96 36.79 -10.57
CA HIS A 423 -14.29 36.19 -10.65
C HIS A 423 -14.20 34.66 -10.49
N LEU A 424 -13.25 34.02 -11.16
CA LEU A 424 -13.01 32.58 -10.96
C LEU A 424 -12.64 32.28 -9.49
N VAL A 425 -11.78 33.13 -8.87
CA VAL A 425 -11.40 33.01 -7.46
C VAL A 425 -12.62 33.12 -6.55
N LEU A 426 -13.51 34.09 -6.82
CA LEU A 426 -14.73 34.31 -6.06
C LEU A 426 -15.62 33.05 -6.10
N LEU A 427 -15.95 32.56 -7.28
CA LEU A 427 -16.80 31.38 -7.48
C LEU A 427 -16.19 30.11 -6.85
N TYR A 428 -14.85 29.94 -6.97
CA TYR A 428 -14.15 28.81 -6.34
C TYR A 428 -14.24 28.86 -4.81
N ASN A 429 -14.02 30.04 -4.22
CA ASN A 429 -14.09 30.24 -2.77
C ASN A 429 -15.50 30.05 -2.23
N GLU A 430 -16.52 30.53 -2.94
CA GLU A 430 -17.94 30.34 -2.59
C GLU A 430 -18.31 28.85 -2.62
N LYS A 431 -18.01 28.14 -3.70
CA LYS A 431 -18.35 26.72 -3.86
C LYS A 431 -17.76 25.84 -2.76
N TYR A 432 -16.51 26.10 -2.35
CA TYR A 432 -15.81 25.23 -1.41
C TYR A 432 -15.68 25.85 0.01
N ASN A 433 -16.31 27.01 0.25
CA ASN A 433 -16.21 27.76 1.50
C ASN A 433 -14.75 27.99 1.96
N LEU A 434 -13.92 28.51 1.03
CA LEU A 434 -12.49 28.75 1.21
C LEU A 434 -12.17 30.25 1.14
N ARG A 435 -10.90 30.61 1.41
CA ARG A 435 -10.35 31.96 1.27
C ARG A 435 -8.99 31.88 0.58
N LYS A 436 -8.98 31.48 -0.67
CA LYS A 436 -7.77 31.45 -1.51
C LYS A 436 -7.69 32.69 -2.37
N ASP A 437 -6.49 33.11 -2.73
CA ASP A 437 -6.22 34.17 -3.69
C ASP A 437 -5.79 33.60 -5.05
N TRP A 438 -5.65 34.47 -6.05
CA TRP A 438 -5.23 34.07 -7.40
C TRP A 438 -3.84 33.43 -7.42
N GLN A 439 -2.91 33.92 -6.60
CA GLN A 439 -1.54 33.41 -6.54
C GLN A 439 -1.52 31.91 -6.16
N THR A 440 -2.39 31.54 -5.26
CA THR A 440 -2.56 30.14 -4.80
C THR A 440 -3.22 29.27 -5.87
N LEU A 441 -4.17 29.79 -6.65
CA LEU A 441 -4.96 29.01 -7.61
C LEU A 441 -4.37 28.95 -9.03
N ILE A 442 -3.48 29.88 -9.41
CA ILE A 442 -2.95 29.98 -10.77
C ILE A 442 -2.28 28.70 -11.27
N THR A 443 -1.57 28.00 -10.39
CA THR A 443 -0.90 26.75 -10.74
C THR A 443 -1.90 25.65 -11.07
N ASP A 444 -2.96 25.53 -10.28
CA ASP A 444 -4.01 24.53 -10.47
C ASP A 444 -4.85 24.83 -11.71
N VAL A 445 -5.17 26.11 -11.96
CA VAL A 445 -5.83 26.55 -13.20
C VAL A 445 -5.02 26.18 -14.44
N LYS A 446 -3.69 26.38 -14.41
CA LYS A 446 -2.80 25.98 -15.53
C LYS A 446 -2.70 24.48 -15.70
N LYS A 447 -2.72 23.69 -14.61
CA LYS A 447 -2.76 22.21 -14.67
C LYS A 447 -4.01 21.71 -15.39
N CYS A 448 -5.15 22.44 -15.28
CA CYS A 448 -6.37 22.14 -16.03
C CYS A 448 -6.27 22.47 -17.54
N GLY A 449 -5.11 22.87 -18.04
CA GLY A 449 -4.90 23.20 -19.45
C GLY A 449 -5.38 24.59 -19.86
N LEU A 450 -5.80 25.42 -18.91
CA LEU A 450 -6.31 26.76 -19.18
C LEU A 450 -5.19 27.78 -19.36
N ILE A 451 -5.37 28.73 -20.30
CA ILE A 451 -4.38 29.76 -20.65
C ILE A 451 -4.69 31.03 -19.87
N PHE A 452 -3.77 31.42 -18.99
CA PHE A 452 -3.85 32.71 -18.29
C PHE A 452 -2.99 33.78 -18.97
N LYS A 453 -3.58 34.95 -19.23
CA LYS A 453 -2.89 36.13 -19.80
C LYS A 453 -3.01 37.35 -18.88
N SER A 454 -1.93 37.71 -18.23
CA SER A 454 -1.89 38.79 -17.25
C SER A 454 -2.07 40.21 -17.85
N GLY A 455 -1.68 40.40 -19.12
CA GLY A 455 -1.75 41.67 -19.82
C GLY A 455 -3.08 41.98 -20.51
N GLU A 456 -3.88 40.95 -20.77
CA GLU A 456 -5.18 41.10 -21.43
C GLU A 456 -6.27 41.55 -20.47
N ARG A 457 -7.33 42.16 -21.03
CA ARG A 457 -8.46 42.74 -20.29
C ARG A 457 -9.78 42.12 -20.68
N THR A 458 -10.71 42.13 -19.74
CA THR A 458 -12.13 41.79 -19.97
C THR A 458 -13.02 42.77 -19.18
N ILE A 459 -14.30 42.85 -19.53
CA ILE A 459 -15.28 43.64 -18.79
C ILE A 459 -15.86 42.76 -17.69
N TYR A 460 -15.70 43.20 -16.45
CA TYR A 460 -16.28 42.56 -15.27
C TYR A 460 -16.98 43.61 -14.40
N ASN A 461 -18.27 43.40 -14.08
CA ASN A 461 -19.10 44.35 -13.35
C ASN A 461 -19.04 45.79 -13.93
N GLY A 462 -19.06 45.92 -15.28
CA GLY A 462 -19.03 47.19 -15.97
C GLY A 462 -17.66 47.89 -16.00
N LYS A 463 -16.60 47.29 -15.48
CA LYS A 463 -15.24 47.81 -15.44
C LYS A 463 -14.29 46.98 -16.29
N SER A 464 -13.28 47.63 -16.88
CA SER A 464 -12.23 46.95 -17.63
C SER A 464 -11.12 46.46 -16.71
N GLU A 465 -11.12 45.12 -16.45
CA GLU A 465 -10.19 44.48 -15.52
C GLU A 465 -9.07 43.71 -16.24
N ARG A 466 -7.88 43.62 -15.61
CA ARG A 466 -6.71 42.92 -16.15
C ARG A 466 -6.54 41.51 -15.56
N GLY A 467 -6.04 40.60 -16.40
CA GLY A 467 -5.75 39.24 -16.05
C GLY A 467 -6.95 38.32 -16.33
N VAL A 468 -6.87 37.66 -17.48
CA VAL A 468 -7.97 36.84 -18.00
C VAL A 468 -7.51 35.41 -18.25
N ILE A 469 -8.44 34.49 -18.09
CA ILE A 469 -8.33 33.10 -18.50
C ILE A 469 -9.10 32.97 -19.80
N ILE A 470 -8.47 32.42 -20.84
CA ILE A 470 -8.98 32.37 -22.22
C ILE A 470 -9.45 30.95 -22.54
N GLY A 471 -10.44 30.84 -23.45
CA GLY A 471 -11.00 29.55 -23.89
C GLY A 471 -11.91 28.92 -22.85
N ILE A 472 -12.61 29.76 -22.07
CA ILE A 472 -13.49 29.32 -21.01
C ILE A 472 -14.67 30.29 -20.86
N LYS A 473 -15.90 29.76 -20.77
CA LYS A 473 -17.11 30.52 -20.44
C LYS A 473 -17.89 29.85 -19.31
N GLU A 474 -18.65 30.62 -18.54
CA GLU A 474 -19.57 30.07 -17.54
C GLU A 474 -20.66 29.24 -18.22
N ARG A 475 -21.03 28.14 -17.57
CA ARG A 475 -22.11 27.25 -18.02
C ARG A 475 -23.44 27.93 -17.78
N SER A 476 -24.27 28.05 -18.82
CA SER A 476 -25.65 28.53 -18.70
C SER A 476 -26.62 27.33 -18.74
N ILE A 477 -27.86 27.54 -18.30
CA ILE A 477 -28.91 26.50 -18.32
C ILE A 477 -29.17 26.00 -19.74
N ASP A 478 -29.00 26.88 -20.74
CA ASP A 478 -29.21 26.55 -22.17
C ASP A 478 -28.07 25.69 -22.76
N ASP A 479 -26.85 25.74 -22.18
CA ASP A 479 -25.70 24.97 -22.65
C ASP A 479 -25.83 23.47 -22.35
N ASP A 480 -26.56 23.07 -21.32
CA ASP A 480 -26.81 21.67 -20.98
C ASP A 480 -27.73 20.97 -22.00
N ASP A 481 -28.69 21.68 -22.56
CA ASP A 481 -29.56 21.17 -23.63
C ASP A 481 -28.78 20.97 -24.95
N GLU A 482 -27.79 21.77 -25.26
CA GLU A 482 -26.93 21.64 -26.47
C GLU A 482 -25.99 20.42 -26.38
N VAL A 483 -25.49 20.11 -25.18
CA VAL A 483 -24.62 18.92 -24.91
C VAL A 483 -25.44 17.63 -25.01
N ILE A 484 -26.65 17.60 -24.50
CA ILE A 484 -27.58 16.44 -24.61
C ILE A 484 -27.92 16.19 -26.08
N ASN A 485 -28.18 17.22 -26.85
CA ASN A 485 -28.49 17.11 -28.28
C ASN A 485 -27.27 16.65 -29.14
N LYS A 486 -26.04 16.96 -28.74
CA LYS A 486 -24.81 16.50 -29.41
C LYS A 486 -24.42 15.06 -29.06
N LEU A 487 -24.66 14.64 -27.82
CA LEU A 487 -24.34 13.28 -27.36
C LEU A 487 -25.36 12.22 -27.84
N TYR A 488 -26.61 12.62 -28.11
CA TYR A 488 -27.67 11.71 -28.50
C TYR A 488 -28.43 12.18 -29.74
N PRO A 489 -27.82 12.25 -30.94
CA PRO A 489 -28.49 12.70 -32.16
C PRO A 489 -29.60 11.75 -32.64
N SER A 490 -29.74 10.56 -32.03
CA SER A 490 -30.76 9.56 -32.38
C SER A 490 -32.12 9.79 -31.71
N ILE A 491 -32.21 10.72 -30.75
CA ILE A 491 -33.48 11.01 -30.05
C ILE A 491 -34.46 11.87 -30.88
N GLN A 492 -33.98 12.55 -31.93
CA GLN A 492 -34.81 13.42 -32.76
C GLN A 492 -35.76 12.71 -33.77
N LYS A 493 -35.89 11.39 -33.77
CA LYS A 493 -36.74 10.64 -34.72
C LYS A 493 -37.65 9.59 -34.08
N LYS A 494 -38.26 9.89 -32.96
CA LYS A 494 -39.42 9.11 -32.49
C LYS A 494 -40.50 10.03 -31.90
N ASP A 495 -41.65 9.84 -32.43
CA ASP A 495 -42.91 10.55 -32.28
C ASP A 495 -43.37 10.94 -30.84
N ASN A 496 -44.08 12.02 -30.76
CA ASN A 496 -45.08 12.57 -29.81
C ASN A 496 -45.50 11.82 -28.52
N GLN A 497 -45.13 10.57 -28.30
CA GLN A 497 -45.31 9.86 -27.02
C GLN A 497 -44.19 10.16 -26.01
N ASP A 498 -42.99 10.39 -26.49
CA ASP A 498 -41.81 10.64 -25.63
C ASP A 498 -41.82 12.04 -25.00
N GLU A 499 -42.51 13.03 -25.64
CA GLU A 499 -42.62 14.39 -25.09
C GLU A 499 -43.46 14.45 -23.81
N ASN A 500 -44.46 13.59 -23.69
CA ASN A 500 -45.30 13.48 -22.48
C ASN A 500 -44.54 12.74 -21.34
N GLU A 501 -43.72 11.78 -21.67
CA GLU A 501 -42.90 11.05 -20.70
C GLU A 501 -41.74 11.92 -20.18
N MET A 502 -41.13 12.71 -21.04
CA MET A 502 -40.11 13.72 -20.67
C MET A 502 -40.71 14.87 -19.85
N LYS A 503 -41.91 15.31 -20.14
CA LYS A 503 -42.66 16.29 -19.30
C LYS A 503 -42.97 15.72 -17.92
N LEU A 504 -43.32 14.44 -17.84
CA LEU A 504 -43.59 13.75 -16.58
C LEU A 504 -42.29 13.55 -15.75
N LEU A 505 -41.20 13.21 -16.42
CA LEU A 505 -39.87 13.10 -15.79
C LEU A 505 -39.33 14.46 -15.28
N ARG A 506 -39.49 15.53 -16.06
CA ARG A 506 -39.17 16.90 -15.62
C ARG A 506 -39.96 17.31 -14.39
N LYS A 507 -41.25 17.04 -14.37
CA LYS A 507 -42.11 17.30 -13.22
C LYS A 507 -41.68 16.50 -11.97
N LYS A 508 -41.24 15.28 -12.18
CA LYS A 508 -40.75 14.40 -11.09
C LYS A 508 -39.37 14.82 -10.57
N ILE A 509 -38.53 15.39 -11.43
CA ILE A 509 -37.24 15.99 -11.05
C ILE A 509 -37.49 17.28 -10.24
N GLU A 510 -38.39 18.15 -10.68
CA GLU A 510 -38.77 19.36 -9.92
C GLU A 510 -39.35 19.02 -8.55
N GLU A 511 -40.19 17.96 -8.46
CA GLU A 511 -40.71 17.48 -7.17
C GLU A 511 -39.59 16.93 -6.26
N LEU A 512 -38.59 16.24 -6.81
CA LEU A 512 -37.44 15.72 -6.05
C LEU A 512 -36.50 16.84 -5.61
N GLU A 513 -36.29 17.85 -6.44
CA GLU A 513 -35.48 19.03 -6.08
C GLU A 513 -36.16 19.88 -5.02
N PHE A 514 -37.49 19.99 -5.07
CA PHE A 514 -38.28 20.63 -4.02
C PHE A 514 -38.16 19.87 -2.69
N LEU A 515 -38.25 18.53 -2.71
CA LEU A 515 -38.10 17.67 -1.54
C LEU A 515 -36.65 17.70 -0.98
N LEU A 516 -35.63 17.82 -1.83
CA LEU A 516 -34.27 18.00 -1.42
C LEU A 516 -34.02 19.35 -0.75
N LYS A 517 -34.66 20.41 -1.28
CA LYS A 517 -34.57 21.74 -0.71
C LYS A 517 -35.26 21.84 0.66
N ASP A 518 -36.37 21.14 0.82
CA ASP A 518 -37.09 21.02 2.09
C ASP A 518 -36.29 20.24 3.13
N LYS A 519 -35.60 19.16 2.72
CA LYS A 519 -34.69 18.42 3.58
C LYS A 519 -33.43 19.21 3.95
N ASP A 520 -32.88 20.02 3.06
CA ASP A 520 -31.77 20.90 3.35
C ASP A 520 -32.15 22.03 4.35
N GLU A 521 -33.40 22.51 4.28
CA GLU A 521 -33.92 23.42 5.29
C GLU A 521 -34.16 22.72 6.64
N GLU A 522 -34.60 21.49 6.62
CA GLU A 522 -34.77 20.65 7.81
C GLU A 522 -33.43 20.33 8.47
N ILE A 523 -32.40 20.03 7.68
CA ILE A 523 -31.01 19.88 8.16
C ILE A 523 -30.46 21.19 8.73
N LYS A 524 -30.79 22.33 8.12
CA LYS A 524 -30.44 23.66 8.68
C LYS A 524 -31.18 23.99 9.97
N ARG A 525 -32.43 23.54 10.14
CA ARG A 525 -33.19 23.65 11.40
C ARG A 525 -32.62 22.76 12.51
N LEU A 526 -32.17 21.54 12.16
CA LEU A 526 -31.55 20.60 13.10
C LEU A 526 -30.14 20.99 13.55
N SER A 527 -29.49 21.95 12.90
CA SER A 527 -28.19 22.50 13.28
C SER A 527 -28.26 23.70 14.26
N LYS A 528 -29.46 24.11 14.69
CA LYS A 528 -29.63 25.16 15.72
C LYS A 528 -29.65 24.60 17.15
N PRO A 529 -29.29 25.40 18.18
CA PRO A 529 -29.14 24.90 19.56
C PRO A 529 -30.46 24.36 20.17
N LYS A 530 -30.32 23.28 20.93
CA LYS A 530 -31.34 22.33 21.42
C LYS A 530 -32.56 22.89 22.20
N GLU A 531 -32.68 24.18 22.48
CA GLU A 531 -33.80 24.72 23.28
C GLU A 531 -35.03 25.16 22.48
N GLU A 532 -34.89 25.43 21.18
CA GLU A 532 -36.02 25.82 20.32
C GLU A 532 -36.76 24.65 19.67
N ILE A 533 -36.15 23.48 19.56
CA ILE A 533 -36.67 22.31 18.81
C ILE A 533 -37.80 21.59 19.58
N LYS A 534 -37.90 21.74 20.89
CA LYS A 534 -38.94 21.07 21.72
C LYS A 534 -40.36 21.58 21.55
N LYS A 535 -40.55 22.77 20.98
CA LYS A 535 -41.91 23.35 20.84
C LYS A 535 -42.55 23.13 19.46
N VAL A 536 -41.75 23.04 18.39
CA VAL A 536 -42.28 22.97 17.00
C VAL A 536 -42.71 21.56 16.59
N VAL A 537 -42.02 20.52 17.01
CA VAL A 537 -42.29 19.11 16.59
C VAL A 537 -43.55 18.52 17.20
N ILE A 538 -44.15 19.14 18.23
CA ILE A 538 -45.38 18.63 18.88
C ILE A 538 -46.66 19.22 18.23
N GLU A 539 -46.58 20.36 17.56
CA GLU A 539 -47.71 21.01 16.90
C GLU A 539 -47.94 20.50 15.45
N ASP A 540 -46.88 20.28 14.67
CA ASP A 540 -46.97 19.85 13.25
C ASP A 540 -47.47 18.40 13.06
N VAL A 541 -47.25 17.50 14.05
CA VAL A 541 -47.69 16.10 13.99
C VAL A 541 -49.18 15.93 14.36
N LYS A 542 -49.85 16.96 14.87
CA LYS A 542 -51.26 16.88 15.24
C LYS A 542 -52.25 17.30 14.13
N GLU A 543 -51.77 17.99 13.09
CA GLU A 543 -52.66 18.46 12.00
C GLU A 543 -52.71 17.49 10.79
N GLU A 544 -51.76 16.56 10.62
CA GLU A 544 -51.74 15.62 9.47
C GLU A 544 -52.42 14.26 9.70
N ILE A 545 -53.05 13.99 10.85
CA ILE A 545 -53.65 12.68 11.20
C ILE A 545 -55.20 12.69 11.10
N ILE A 546 -55.81 13.60 10.40
CA ILE A 546 -57.28 13.63 10.33
C ILE A 546 -57.89 13.16 9.00
N ASP A 547 -57.16 12.70 8.01
CA ASP A 547 -57.76 12.04 6.85
C ASP A 547 -56.87 10.91 6.30
N ASN A 548 -57.12 9.68 6.69
CA ASN A 548 -57.29 8.52 5.82
C ASN A 548 -57.23 7.19 6.62
N ASN A 549 -58.27 6.40 6.43
CA ASN A 549 -58.45 5.03 6.91
C ASN A 549 -57.38 4.08 6.43
N GLU A 550 -56.51 3.63 7.34
CA GLU A 550 -55.89 2.31 7.27
C GLU A 550 -55.32 1.90 8.63
N GLU A 551 -56.10 1.14 9.41
CA GLU A 551 -55.75 0.64 10.75
C GLU A 551 -54.50 -0.29 10.79
N LYS A 552 -54.02 -0.79 9.66
CA LYS A 552 -52.84 -1.66 9.58
C LYS A 552 -51.54 -0.91 9.46
N GLU A 553 -51.52 0.21 8.77
CA GLU A 553 -50.28 1.02 8.63
C GLU A 553 -49.98 1.80 9.90
N THR A 554 -51.01 2.22 10.63
CA THR A 554 -50.86 2.92 11.92
C THR A 554 -50.27 1.99 13.00
N ALA A 555 -50.52 0.69 12.98
CA ALA A 555 -49.94 -0.27 13.92
C ALA A 555 -48.44 -0.50 13.65
N ILE A 556 -48.03 -0.58 12.37
CA ILE A 556 -46.63 -0.76 11.97
C ILE A 556 -45.81 0.50 12.30
N LEU A 557 -46.40 1.69 12.06
CA LEU A 557 -45.72 2.96 12.37
C LEU A 557 -45.54 3.17 13.89
N ASN A 558 -46.54 2.79 14.68
CA ASN A 558 -46.46 2.89 16.14
C ASN A 558 -45.44 1.93 16.74
N ASP A 559 -45.27 0.73 16.18
CA ASP A 559 -44.28 -0.23 16.61
C ASP A 559 -42.85 0.23 16.21
N TYR A 560 -42.67 0.82 15.04
CA TYR A 560 -41.44 1.43 14.59
C TYR A 560 -41.04 2.63 15.47
N ILE A 561 -41.96 3.52 15.79
CA ILE A 561 -41.74 4.65 16.71
C ILE A 561 -41.37 4.15 18.10
N LYS A 562 -41.92 3.03 18.57
CA LYS A 562 -41.60 2.43 19.84
C LYS A 562 -40.19 1.84 19.86
N GLN A 563 -39.73 1.25 18.77
CA GLN A 563 -38.35 0.74 18.59
C GLN A 563 -37.36 1.90 18.56
N LEU A 564 -37.60 2.96 17.82
CA LEU A 564 -36.77 4.15 17.79
C LEU A 564 -36.62 4.82 19.16
N ARG A 565 -37.70 4.86 19.96
CA ARG A 565 -37.65 5.38 21.33
C ARG A 565 -36.83 4.51 22.27
N GLN A 566 -36.81 3.18 22.05
CA GLN A 566 -35.97 2.27 22.83
C GLN A 566 -34.48 2.36 22.46
N GLU A 567 -34.16 2.50 21.18
CA GLU A 567 -32.80 2.69 20.72
C GLU A 567 -32.21 4.00 21.23
N ARG A 568 -32.98 5.08 21.17
CA ARG A 568 -32.58 6.39 21.67
C ARG A 568 -32.28 6.39 23.17
N LYS A 569 -33.09 5.70 23.98
CA LYS A 569 -32.82 5.49 25.42
C LYS A 569 -31.57 4.66 25.68
N LYS A 570 -31.19 3.77 24.77
CA LYS A 570 -29.93 3.00 24.87
C LYS A 570 -28.72 3.85 24.51
N GLU A 571 -28.85 4.77 23.57
CA GLU A 571 -27.78 5.70 23.20
C GLU A 571 -27.56 6.77 24.29
N GLU A 572 -28.61 7.36 24.83
CA GLU A 572 -28.51 8.32 25.96
C GLU A 572 -27.78 7.68 27.18
N LYS A 573 -28.09 6.43 27.52
CA LYS A 573 -27.39 5.68 28.57
C LYS A 573 -25.92 5.37 28.24
N LYS A 574 -25.57 5.25 26.96
CA LYS A 574 -24.17 5.08 26.53
C LYS A 574 -23.39 6.40 26.59
N GLU A 575 -24.03 7.52 26.30
CA GLU A 575 -23.41 8.85 26.40
C GLU A 575 -23.19 9.23 27.88
N GLU A 576 -24.18 9.04 28.77
CA GLU A 576 -24.01 9.27 30.21
C GLU A 576 -22.83 8.47 30.80
N LYS A 577 -22.70 7.18 30.40
CA LYS A 577 -21.54 6.37 30.82
C LYS A 577 -20.21 6.88 30.28
N LYS A 578 -20.18 7.44 29.08
CA LYS A 578 -18.96 8.05 28.52
C LYS A 578 -18.58 9.33 29.26
N GLU A 579 -19.56 10.15 29.61
CA GLU A 579 -19.34 11.38 30.39
C GLU A 579 -18.80 11.07 31.79
N GLU A 580 -19.36 10.06 32.47
CA GLU A 580 -18.82 9.62 33.80
C GLU A 580 -17.37 9.14 33.72
N VAL A 581 -17.01 8.41 32.65
CA VAL A 581 -15.62 7.94 32.44
C VAL A 581 -14.68 9.12 32.17
N ILE A 582 -15.12 10.10 31.37
CA ILE A 582 -14.35 11.31 31.08
C ILE A 582 -14.14 12.12 32.35
N GLU A 583 -15.17 12.30 33.20
CA GLU A 583 -15.03 12.99 34.48
C GLU A 583 -14.04 12.32 35.44
N LYS A 584 -14.06 10.97 35.50
CA LYS A 584 -13.09 10.21 36.32
C LYS A 584 -11.65 10.43 35.84
N VAL A 585 -11.42 10.33 34.54
CA VAL A 585 -10.09 10.53 33.91
C VAL A 585 -9.59 11.98 34.12
N VAL A 586 -10.49 12.96 34.07
CA VAL A 586 -10.14 14.37 34.33
C VAL A 586 -9.79 14.59 35.81
N LYS A 587 -10.51 13.97 36.76
CA LYS A 587 -10.18 14.02 38.19
C LYS A 587 -8.81 13.39 38.47
N GLU A 588 -8.52 12.21 37.97
CA GLU A 588 -7.22 11.56 38.13
C GLU A 588 -6.05 12.37 37.54
N LYS A 589 -6.23 12.96 36.37
CA LYS A 589 -5.21 13.86 35.77
C LYS A 589 -4.97 15.12 36.61
N LYS A 590 -6.02 15.69 37.25
CA LYS A 590 -5.89 16.85 38.13
C LYS A 590 -5.15 16.48 39.43
N GLU A 591 -5.40 15.31 40.00
CA GLU A 591 -4.69 14.81 41.19
C GLU A 591 -3.22 14.50 40.89
N LYS A 592 -2.92 13.88 39.76
CA LYS A 592 -1.54 13.61 39.33
C LYS A 592 -0.74 14.89 39.15
N LYS A 593 -1.32 15.92 38.51
CA LYS A 593 -0.69 17.25 38.40
C LYS A 593 -0.49 17.95 39.74
N ARG A 594 -1.39 17.74 40.73
CA ARG A 594 -1.22 18.28 42.09
C ARG A 594 -0.07 17.57 42.82
N LYS A 595 0.09 16.26 42.70
CA LYS A 595 1.22 15.50 43.27
C LYS A 595 2.55 15.95 42.66
N GLU A 596 2.65 16.03 41.34
CA GLU A 596 3.85 16.51 40.65
C GLU A 596 4.24 17.95 41.02
N ARG A 597 3.24 18.85 41.28
CA ARG A 597 3.52 20.22 41.75
C ARG A 597 4.06 20.24 43.18
N LYS A 598 3.55 19.39 44.09
CA LYS A 598 4.05 19.26 45.45
C LYS A 598 5.49 18.76 45.47
N GLU A 599 5.78 17.67 44.74
CA GLU A 599 7.14 17.12 44.62
C GLU A 599 8.14 18.14 44.02
N ARG A 600 7.71 18.93 43.03
CA ARG A 600 8.57 20.00 42.49
C ARG A 600 8.82 21.13 43.52
N GLN A 601 7.87 21.41 44.37
CA GLN A 601 8.04 22.41 45.44
C GLN A 601 8.97 21.89 46.54
N GLU A 602 8.88 20.62 46.92
CA GLU A 602 9.78 19.98 47.88
C GLU A 602 11.21 19.92 47.37
N ARG A 603 11.45 19.47 46.14
CA ARG A 603 12.77 19.51 45.52
C ARG A 603 13.36 20.92 45.36
N LYS A 604 12.51 21.95 45.23
CA LYS A 604 12.98 23.36 45.24
C LYS A 604 13.33 23.85 46.62
N LYS A 605 12.71 23.34 47.69
CA LYS A 605 13.05 23.65 49.08
C LYS A 605 14.35 22.97 49.49
N GLU A 606 14.56 21.69 49.12
CA GLU A 606 15.81 20.97 49.36
C GLU A 606 17.01 21.60 48.64
N ARG A 607 16.84 22.14 47.43
CA ARG A 607 17.92 22.88 46.72
C ARG A 607 18.22 24.29 47.25
N ARG A 608 17.40 24.84 48.16
CA ARG A 608 17.62 26.15 48.78
C ARG A 608 18.11 26.06 50.24
N GLY A 609 18.23 24.83 50.75
CA GLY A 609 18.71 24.56 52.11
C GLY A 609 20.13 23.97 52.18
N ASN A 610 20.86 23.93 51.07
CA ASN A 610 22.31 23.63 51.02
C ASN A 610 23.05 24.84 50.51
#